data_b443bf051a4a34e481828bb267a84978
#
_entry.id   b443bf051a4a34e481828bb267a84978
#
_cell.length_a   1.000
_cell.length_b   1.000
_cell.length_c   1.000
_cell.angle_alpha   90.00
_cell.angle_beta   90.00
_cell.angle_gamma   90.00
#
_symmetry.space_group_name_H-M   'P 1'
#
loop_
_entity.id
_entity.type
_entity.pdbx_description
1 polymer ?
#
loop_
_entity_poly.entity_id
_entity_poly.type
_entity_poly.pdbx_seq_one_letter_code
_entity_poly.pdbx_strand_id
1 'polypeptide(L)' 'MLEPEVERRNLALAWGLAVLFLLLFAGTVAVAFIYLAAD' A
#
# COMPACT_ATOMS: atom_id res chain seq x y z
N MET A 1 0.73 27.67 6.33
CA MET A 1 1.40 26.56 7.01
C MET A 1 0.38 25.63 7.64
N LEU A 2 0.58 24.35 7.46
CA LEU A 2 -0.31 23.36 8.04
C LEU A 2 -0.02 23.19 9.54
N GLU A 3 -1.07 22.99 10.31
CA GLU A 3 -0.92 22.68 11.71
C GLU A 3 -0.25 21.31 11.88
N PRO A 4 0.54 21.12 12.94
CA PRO A 4 1.21 19.82 13.15
C PRO A 4 0.26 18.65 13.22
N GLU A 5 -0.95 18.86 13.73
CA GLU A 5 -1.97 17.81 13.83
C GLU A 5 -2.46 17.40 12.44
N VAL A 6 -2.72 18.37 11.58
CA VAL A 6 -3.19 18.11 10.22
C VAL A 6 -2.10 17.43 9.42
N GLU A 7 -0.87 17.88 9.58
CA GLU A 7 0.28 17.30 8.90
C GLU A 7 0.46 15.85 9.31
N ARG A 8 0.32 15.55 10.60
CA ARG A 8 0.43 14.19 11.11
C ARG A 8 -0.66 13.29 10.53
N ARG A 9 -1.88 13.79 10.49
CA ARG A 9 -3.01 13.05 9.94
C ARG A 9 -2.80 12.75 8.47
N ASN A 10 -2.38 13.74 7.72
CA ASN A 10 -2.11 13.58 6.30
C ASN A 10 -1.02 12.56 6.06
N LEU A 11 0.03 12.61 6.86
CA LEU A 11 1.12 11.66 6.76
C LEU A 11 0.64 10.23 7.08
N ALA A 12 -0.16 10.09 8.14
CA ALA A 12 -0.69 8.79 8.53
C ALA A 12 -1.59 8.20 7.45
N LEU A 13 -2.43 9.04 6.85
CA LEU A 13 -3.31 8.62 5.76
C LEU A 13 -2.51 8.23 4.53
N ALA A 14 -1.46 9.00 4.23
CA ALA A 14 -0.59 8.70 3.10
C ALA A 14 0.13 7.37 3.30
N TRP A 15 0.63 7.12 4.48
CA TRP A 15 1.27 5.86 4.82
C TRP A 15 0.29 4.69 4.73
N GLY A 16 -0.92 4.87 5.26
CA GLY A 16 -1.95 3.85 5.19
C GLY A 16 -2.30 3.49 3.76
N LEU A 17 -2.45 4.51 2.92
CA LEU A 17 -2.74 4.32 1.50
C LEU A 17 -1.58 3.61 0.79
N ALA A 18 -0.35 4.00 1.11
CA ALA A 18 0.82 3.38 0.51
C ALA A 18 0.93 1.91 0.89
N VAL A 19 0.70 1.59 2.15
CA VAL A 19 0.73 0.20 2.62
C VAL A 19 -0.37 -0.60 1.94
N LEU A 20 -1.57 -0.06 1.87
CA LEU A 20 -2.68 -0.73 1.21
C LEU A 20 -2.37 -1.00 -0.26
N PHE A 21 -1.83 0.01 -0.94
CA PHE A 21 -1.45 -0.12 -2.34
C PHE A 21 -0.38 -1.20 -2.53
N LEU A 22 0.62 -1.21 -1.65
CA LEU A 22 1.67 -2.21 -1.71
C LEU A 22 1.14 -3.63 -1.48
N LEU A 23 0.21 -3.76 -0.53
CA LEU A 23 -0.40 -5.06 -0.24
C LEU A 23 -1.18 -5.58 -1.43
N LEU A 24 -1.96 -4.72 -2.06
CA LEU A 24 -2.73 -5.09 -3.24
C LEU A 24 -1.81 -5.48 -4.40
N PHE A 25 -0.77 -4.70 -4.59
CA PHE A 25 0.20 -4.96 -5.65
C PHE A 25 0.94 -6.27 -5.40
N ALA A 26 1.44 -6.46 -4.18
CA ALA A 26 2.16 -7.67 -3.81
C ALA A 26 1.25 -8.90 -3.93
N GLY A 27 0.00 -8.77 -3.53
CA GLY A 27 -0.97 -9.85 -3.67
C GLY A 27 -1.18 -10.24 -5.11
N THR A 28 -1.34 -9.25 -5.98
CA THR A 28 -1.53 -9.50 -7.40
C THR A 28 -0.31 -10.21 -8.02
N VAL A 29 0.88 -9.72 -7.67
CA VAL A 29 2.11 -10.32 -8.16
C VAL A 29 2.27 -11.75 -7.64
N ALA A 30 1.97 -11.98 -6.37
CA ALA A 30 2.05 -13.29 -5.76
C ALA A 30 1.12 -14.29 -6.46
N VAL A 31 -0.10 -13.88 -6.74
CA VAL A 31 -1.06 -14.73 -7.45
C VAL A 31 -0.56 -15.06 -8.85
N ALA A 32 0.00 -14.05 -9.53
CA ALA A 32 0.55 -14.26 -10.86
C ALA A 32 1.70 -15.24 -10.83
N PHE A 33 2.57 -15.15 -9.85
CA PHE A 33 3.68 -16.10 -9.68
C PHE A 33 3.19 -17.50 -9.41
N ILE A 34 2.17 -17.64 -8.57
CA ILE A 34 1.59 -18.94 -8.26
C ILE A 34 1.01 -19.58 -9.51
N TYR A 35 0.29 -18.82 -10.32
CA TYR A 35 -0.27 -19.32 -11.56
C TYR A 35 0.82 -19.79 -12.52
N LEU A 36 1.88 -19.00 -12.63
CA LEU A 36 3.00 -19.37 -13.50
C LEU A 36 3.72 -20.61 -13.01
N ALA A 37 3.91 -20.71 -11.71
CA ALA A 37 4.62 -21.85 -11.11
C ALA A 37 3.75 -23.12 -11.13
N ALA A 38 2.45 -22.96 -11.01
CA ALA A 38 1.54 -24.10 -11.01
C ALA A 38 1.35 -24.71 -12.39
N ASP A 39 1.59 -23.92 -13.40
CA ASP A 39 1.45 -24.38 -14.79
C ASP A 39 2.74 -25.09 -15.23
#